data_38050030ac1e6a3e789799cb4e87632f
#
_entry.id   38050030ac1e6a3e789799cb4e87632f
#
_cell.length_a   1.000
_cell.length_b   1.000
_cell.length_c   1.000
_cell.angle_alpha   90.00
_cell.angle_beta   90.00
_cell.angle_gamma   90.00
#
_symmetry.space_group_name_H-M   'P 1'
#
loop_
_entity.id
_entity.type
_entity.pdbx_description
1 polymer ?
#
loop_
_entity_poly.entity_id
_entity_poly.type
_entity_poly.pdbx_seq_one_letter_code
_entity_poly.pdbx_strand_id
1 'polypeptide(L)'
;MPGVLMTLPGRRLSGALGQLLGGWGKGWNPWVLGSVRRGTWSSRQPSTSSLPRGTVQLVSRAFRSWAAAPPLGMAAKVDLTTSTDWKEAKTYLKGLNQKQRREHYYTKDFVTLKDIDTWKKMAKSARLKQPEETKFPKDNHLNEKISLVRRDITKLEMDAIVNAANSSLLGGGGDVIHAVGPIAQGEPSASQEKELENCYKNSLKLAVENKLRTVAFPCLSTGVFGYPSDAAAEVVLRTLREWLEVNKEKVDRLVICVFQEKDEEIYKEKLPLYFPIA
;
A
#
# COMPACT_ATOMS: atom_id res chain seq x y z
N MET A 1 5.49 -17.02 -5.99
CA MET A 1 4.95 -16.53 -4.70
C MET A 1 4.39 -15.14 -4.92
N PRO A 2 3.15 -14.82 -4.50
CA PRO A 2 2.67 -13.43 -4.55
C PRO A 2 3.59 -12.55 -3.69
N GLY A 3 4.15 -11.52 -4.30
CA GLY A 3 5.08 -10.61 -3.65
C GLY A 3 4.32 -9.51 -2.91
N VAL A 4 4.68 -9.25 -1.67
CA VAL A 4 4.24 -8.07 -0.93
C VAL A 4 5.48 -7.25 -0.58
N LEU A 5 5.49 -6.00 -1.00
CA LEU A 5 6.57 -5.04 -0.78
C LEU A 5 5.99 -3.77 -0.18
N MET A 6 6.71 -3.15 0.73
CA MET A 6 6.35 -1.85 1.31
C MET A 6 7.22 -0.75 0.72
N THR A 7 6.60 0.31 0.21
CA THR A 7 7.30 1.53 -0.23
C THR A 7 6.83 2.75 0.55
N LEU A 8 7.67 3.77 0.60
CA LEU A 8 7.44 4.99 1.36
C LEU A 8 7.21 6.18 0.43
N PRO A 9 6.53 7.24 0.92
CA PRO A 9 6.25 8.42 0.12
C PRO A 9 7.55 9.14 -0.23
N GLY A 10 7.73 9.51 -1.48
CA GLY A 10 8.87 10.32 -1.89
C GLY A 10 9.24 10.34 -3.36
N ARG A 11 8.50 9.67 -4.24
CA ARG A 11 8.69 9.90 -5.69
C ARG A 11 7.39 10.30 -6.36
N ARG A 12 7.31 11.56 -6.78
CA ARG A 12 6.36 11.98 -7.81
C ARG A 12 6.72 11.26 -9.10
N LEU A 13 5.85 10.39 -9.57
CA LEU A 13 5.80 10.06 -10.99
C LEU A 13 4.82 11.05 -11.65
N SER A 14 5.29 12.28 -11.83
CA SER A 14 4.62 13.25 -12.69
C SER A 14 4.91 12.85 -14.14
N GLY A 15 3.91 12.33 -14.84
CA GLY A 15 4.03 12.22 -16.27
C GLY A 15 3.24 11.13 -16.98
N ALA A 16 2.66 10.15 -16.30
CA ALA A 16 2.05 9.02 -17.01
C ALA A 16 0.53 8.82 -16.81
N LEU A 17 -0.12 9.55 -15.92
CA LEU A 17 -1.57 9.40 -15.67
C LEU A 17 -2.46 10.30 -16.54
N GLY A 18 -1.89 11.21 -17.30
CA GLY A 18 -2.64 12.13 -18.19
C GLY A 18 -3.04 11.57 -19.55
N GLN A 19 -2.56 10.40 -19.95
CA GLN A 19 -2.78 9.87 -21.29
C GLN A 19 -3.64 8.61 -21.39
N LEU A 20 -4.17 8.07 -20.29
CA LEU A 20 -4.97 6.83 -20.32
C LEU A 20 -6.50 7.04 -20.29
N LEU A 21 -6.99 8.28 -20.33
CA LEU A 21 -8.44 8.56 -20.34
C LEU A 21 -8.99 9.10 -21.68
N GLY A 22 -8.24 8.99 -22.75
CA GLY A 22 -8.71 9.42 -24.07
C GLY A 22 -8.43 8.38 -25.15
N GLY A 23 -9.39 7.57 -25.54
CA GLY A 23 -9.29 6.81 -26.76
C GLY A 23 -9.78 5.37 -26.73
N TRP A 24 -11.07 5.15 -26.57
CA TRP A 24 -11.72 3.90 -27.01
C TRP A 24 -12.03 4.01 -28.49
N GLY A 25 -11.19 3.42 -29.33
CA GLY A 25 -11.38 3.31 -30.77
C GLY A 25 -10.62 2.12 -31.31
N LYS A 26 -11.33 1.01 -31.54
CA LYS A 26 -11.16 -0.07 -32.54
C LYS A 26 -9.73 -0.52 -32.93
N GLY A 27 -9.43 -1.80 -32.70
CA GLY A 27 -8.50 -2.59 -33.51
C GLY A 27 -7.24 -3.08 -32.82
N TRP A 28 -7.30 -4.19 -32.09
CA TRP A 28 -6.13 -4.95 -31.68
C TRP A 28 -5.97 -6.18 -32.56
N ASN A 29 -4.87 -6.22 -33.29
CA ASN A 29 -4.40 -7.39 -34.00
C ASN A 29 -3.25 -8.04 -33.20
N PRO A 30 -3.34 -9.31 -32.76
CA PRO A 30 -2.24 -9.98 -32.08
C PRO A 30 -1.38 -10.67 -33.10
N TRP A 31 -0.09 -10.51 -33.06
CA TRP A 31 1.01 -11.23 -33.71
C TRP A 31 2.08 -10.28 -34.26
N VAL A 32 3.08 -9.99 -33.42
CA VAL A 32 4.47 -9.82 -33.88
C VAL A 32 5.40 -10.35 -32.77
N LEU A 33 5.89 -11.55 -32.98
CA LEU A 33 7.02 -12.12 -32.24
C LEU A 33 8.31 -11.53 -32.80
N GLY A 34 8.96 -10.66 -32.02
CA GLY A 34 10.31 -10.18 -32.29
C GLY A 34 11.33 -10.93 -31.44
N SER A 35 12.18 -11.74 -32.09
CA SER A 35 13.26 -12.50 -31.46
C SER A 35 14.35 -11.60 -30.86
N VAL A 36 14.61 -11.71 -29.56
CA VAL A 36 15.74 -11.07 -28.89
C VAL A 36 16.93 -12.01 -28.92
N ARG A 37 17.98 -11.61 -29.63
CA ARG A 37 19.28 -12.30 -29.69
C ARG A 37 19.99 -12.20 -28.34
N ARG A 38 20.49 -13.34 -27.85
CA ARG A 38 21.40 -13.44 -26.69
C ARG A 38 22.76 -12.82 -27.05
N GLY A 39 23.12 -11.76 -26.35
CA GLY A 39 24.46 -11.22 -26.36
C GLY A 39 25.28 -11.83 -25.22
N THR A 40 26.37 -12.53 -25.58
CA THR A 40 27.35 -13.09 -24.68
C THR A 40 28.27 -11.99 -24.11
N TRP A 41 28.34 -11.87 -22.81
CA TRP A 41 29.30 -10.99 -22.12
C TRP A 41 30.63 -11.71 -21.92
N SER A 42 31.67 -11.21 -22.58
CA SER A 42 33.07 -11.63 -22.39
C SER A 42 33.71 -10.82 -21.26
N SER A 43 34.23 -11.51 -20.27
CA SER A 43 35.03 -10.97 -19.18
C SER A 43 36.43 -10.64 -19.68
N ARG A 44 36.85 -9.37 -19.60
CA ARG A 44 38.24 -8.97 -19.64
C ARG A 44 38.63 -8.23 -18.38
N GLN A 45 39.55 -8.78 -17.64
CA GLN A 45 40.30 -8.11 -16.57
C GLN A 45 41.37 -7.19 -17.17
N PRO A 46 41.65 -6.03 -16.59
CA PRO A 46 42.87 -5.30 -16.88
C PRO A 46 43.96 -5.61 -15.84
N SER A 47 45.13 -5.81 -16.37
CA SER A 47 46.41 -6.12 -15.73
C SER A 47 46.96 -4.95 -14.90
N THR A 48 47.71 -5.33 -13.86
CA THR A 48 48.53 -4.53 -12.96
C THR A 48 49.68 -3.83 -13.69
N SER A 49 49.94 -2.54 -13.40
CA SER A 49 51.26 -1.94 -13.54
C SER A 49 51.50 -0.83 -12.50
N SER A 50 52.42 -1.13 -11.60
CA SER A 50 53.52 -0.33 -10.99
C SER A 50 53.30 1.14 -10.64
N LEU A 51 53.53 1.40 -9.33
CA LEU A 51 53.79 2.68 -8.68
C LEU A 51 55.16 3.27 -9.04
N PRO A 52 55.36 4.57 -8.89
CA PRO A 52 56.62 5.08 -8.36
C PRO A 52 56.47 5.82 -7.01
N ARG A 53 57.52 5.63 -6.21
CA ARG A 53 57.75 6.25 -4.91
C ARG A 53 58.14 7.73 -5.04
N GLY A 54 57.83 8.51 -4.01
CA GLY A 54 58.60 9.68 -3.57
C GLY A 54 57.74 10.95 -3.53
N THR A 55 57.39 11.49 -2.40
CA THR A 55 58.08 12.59 -1.71
C THR A 55 57.21 13.03 -0.53
N VAL A 56 57.82 13.05 0.66
CA VAL A 56 57.31 13.60 1.90
C VAL A 56 57.41 15.13 1.84
N GLN A 57 56.35 15.85 2.08
CA GLN A 57 56.42 17.25 2.51
C GLN A 57 55.41 17.52 3.64
N LEU A 58 56.00 17.77 4.79
CA LEU A 58 55.36 18.38 5.94
C LEU A 58 54.97 19.82 5.61
N VAL A 59 53.71 20.20 5.76
CA VAL A 59 53.35 21.60 5.99
C VAL A 59 52.39 21.68 7.17
N SER A 60 52.85 22.50 8.09
CA SER A 60 52.38 22.88 9.41
C SER A 60 50.94 23.38 9.49
N ARG A 61 50.38 23.05 10.68
CA ARG A 61 49.44 23.85 11.49
C ARG A 61 48.62 24.92 10.79
N ALA A 62 47.33 24.66 10.69
CA ALA A 62 46.34 25.73 10.67
C ALA A 62 45.33 25.53 11.82
N PHE A 63 45.12 26.59 12.54
CA PHE A 63 44.32 26.87 13.68
C PHE A 63 42.98 26.12 13.72
N ARG A 64 42.70 25.45 14.82
CA ARG A 64 41.35 25.10 15.21
C ARG A 64 40.59 26.40 15.59
N SER A 65 39.81 26.90 14.68
CA SER A 65 38.72 27.81 15.01
C SER A 65 37.66 26.95 15.69
N TRP A 66 37.41 27.23 16.96
CA TRP A 66 36.29 26.72 17.70
C TRP A 66 35.03 27.46 17.24
N ALA A 67 34.49 27.01 16.14
CA ALA A 67 33.14 27.44 15.76
C ALA A 67 32.19 26.77 16.74
N ALA A 68 31.49 27.60 17.51
CA ALA A 68 30.41 27.21 18.40
C ALA A 68 29.42 26.31 17.65
N ALA A 69 29.01 25.20 18.28
CA ALA A 69 27.93 24.38 17.79
C ALA A 69 26.71 25.27 17.53
N PRO A 70 26.04 25.13 16.38
CA PRO A 70 24.81 25.87 16.14
C PRO A 70 23.77 25.49 17.20
N PRO A 71 22.94 26.46 17.63
CA PRO A 71 21.91 26.18 18.64
C PRO A 71 20.98 25.09 18.10
N LEU A 72 20.61 24.16 18.98
CA LEU A 72 19.55 23.17 18.77
C LEU A 72 18.21 23.92 18.47
N GLY A 73 17.92 24.13 17.20
CA GLY A 73 16.68 24.77 16.83
C GLY A 73 16.60 25.06 15.33
N MET A 74 15.89 24.23 14.65
CA MET A 74 15.47 24.17 13.26
C MET A 74 16.20 23.05 12.49
N ALA A 75 15.69 21.83 12.63
CA ALA A 75 15.95 20.79 11.63
C ALA A 75 15.64 21.40 10.26
N ALA A 76 16.64 21.42 9.38
CA ALA A 76 16.47 21.92 8.02
C ALA A 76 15.23 21.24 7.42
N LYS A 77 14.32 22.03 6.87
CA LYS A 77 13.10 21.52 6.23
C LYS A 77 13.55 20.58 5.11
N VAL A 78 13.33 19.26 5.30
CA VAL A 78 13.61 18.27 4.26
C VAL A 78 12.65 18.56 3.11
N ASP A 79 13.16 18.87 1.94
CA ASP A 79 12.35 19.01 0.75
C ASP A 79 11.98 17.63 0.22
N LEU A 80 10.78 17.19 0.52
CA LEU A 80 10.26 15.89 0.11
C LEU A 80 10.13 15.73 -1.41
N THR A 81 10.22 16.83 -2.17
CA THR A 81 10.13 16.78 -3.65
C THR A 81 11.47 16.47 -4.28
N THR A 82 12.56 16.81 -3.62
CA THR A 82 13.93 16.65 -4.13
C THR A 82 14.76 15.63 -3.36
N SER A 83 14.31 15.22 -2.15
CA SER A 83 15.00 14.23 -1.34
C SER A 83 15.11 12.89 -2.08
N THR A 84 16.33 12.38 -2.22
CA THR A 84 16.64 11.05 -2.77
C THR A 84 16.79 9.99 -1.68
N ASP A 85 16.91 10.39 -0.42
CA ASP A 85 17.00 9.48 0.72
C ASP A 85 15.61 9.30 1.39
N TRP A 86 15.00 8.16 1.06
CA TRP A 86 13.69 7.79 1.63
C TRP A 86 13.71 7.62 3.16
N LYS A 87 14.86 7.26 3.77
CA LYS A 87 14.98 7.08 5.23
C LYS A 87 14.94 8.42 5.95
N GLU A 88 15.60 9.42 5.37
CA GLU A 88 15.54 10.78 5.86
C GLU A 88 14.12 11.34 5.75
N ALA A 89 13.49 11.21 4.59
CA ALA A 89 12.12 11.61 4.35
C ALA A 89 11.14 10.93 5.34
N LYS A 90 11.28 9.63 5.57
CA LYS A 90 10.47 8.88 6.55
C LYS A 90 10.66 9.41 7.98
N THR A 91 11.90 9.64 8.37
CA THR A 91 12.22 10.13 9.71
C THR A 91 11.65 11.52 9.91
N TYR A 92 11.79 12.38 8.93
CA TYR A 92 11.21 13.73 8.93
C TYR A 92 9.68 13.68 9.07
N LEU A 93 8.98 12.93 8.21
CA LEU A 93 7.51 12.81 8.24
C LEU A 93 7.00 12.22 9.56
N LYS A 94 7.72 11.28 10.15
CA LYS A 94 7.37 10.72 11.47
C LYS A 94 7.51 11.73 12.61
N GLY A 95 8.44 12.68 12.49
CA GLY A 95 8.64 13.75 13.46
C GLY A 95 7.59 14.87 13.39
N LEU A 96 6.84 14.96 12.27
CA LEU A 96 5.82 16.00 12.10
C LEU A 96 4.54 15.68 12.89
N ASN A 97 3.90 16.73 13.43
CA ASN A 97 2.54 16.62 13.92
C ASN A 97 1.54 16.50 12.74
N GLN A 98 0.29 16.14 13.04
CA GLN A 98 -0.74 15.92 12.02
C GLN A 98 -1.00 17.15 11.12
N LYS A 99 -1.01 18.36 11.70
CA LYS A 99 -1.19 19.61 10.95
C LYS A 99 -0.05 19.82 9.95
N GLN A 100 1.19 19.63 10.40
CA GLN A 100 2.37 19.76 9.55
C GLN A 100 2.40 18.71 8.44
N ARG A 101 2.01 17.44 8.73
CA ARG A 101 1.90 16.40 7.68
C ARG A 101 0.91 16.78 6.60
N ARG A 102 -0.25 17.38 6.97
CA ARG A 102 -1.27 17.82 6.02
C ARG A 102 -0.80 18.93 5.09
N GLU A 103 0.19 19.73 5.47
CA GLU A 103 0.81 20.74 4.60
C GLU A 103 1.55 20.10 3.40
N HIS A 104 1.96 18.83 3.53
CA HIS A 104 2.62 18.05 2.49
C HIS A 104 1.65 17.22 1.63
N TYR A 105 0.35 17.22 1.93
CA TYR A 105 -0.62 16.49 1.13
C TYR A 105 -0.79 17.12 -0.25
N TYR A 106 -0.85 16.27 -1.27
CA TYR A 106 -1.09 16.71 -2.64
C TYR A 106 -2.49 17.34 -2.83
N THR A 107 -3.46 16.89 -2.05
CA THR A 107 -4.84 17.38 -2.08
C THR A 107 -5.28 17.87 -0.70
N LYS A 108 -6.18 18.87 -0.70
CA LYS A 108 -6.86 19.32 0.52
C LYS A 108 -8.13 18.50 0.82
N ASP A 109 -8.58 17.69 -0.14
CA ASP A 109 -9.73 16.80 -0.03
C ASP A 109 -9.27 15.44 0.48
N PHE A 110 -9.02 15.35 1.78
CA PHE A 110 -8.67 14.12 2.47
C PHE A 110 -9.77 13.69 3.44
N VAL A 111 -9.85 12.40 3.71
CA VAL A 111 -10.85 11.77 4.58
C VAL A 111 -10.15 11.17 5.77
N THR A 112 -10.51 11.61 6.97
CA THR A 112 -9.94 11.08 8.21
C THR A 112 -10.65 9.79 8.63
N LEU A 113 -10.00 9.01 9.50
CA LEU A 113 -10.62 7.81 10.05
C LEU A 113 -11.93 8.10 10.80
N LYS A 114 -12.10 9.31 11.34
CA LYS A 114 -13.32 9.74 12.03
C LYS A 114 -14.51 9.93 11.09
N ASP A 115 -14.22 10.24 9.83
CA ASP A 115 -15.23 10.45 8.78
C ASP A 115 -15.68 9.12 8.15
N ILE A 116 -15.06 8.00 8.56
CA ILE A 116 -15.37 6.66 8.07
C ILE A 116 -16.10 5.89 9.17
N ASP A 117 -17.37 5.58 8.92
CA ASP A 117 -18.16 4.80 9.85
C ASP A 117 -17.62 3.38 10.01
N THR A 118 -17.69 2.85 11.24
CA THR A 118 -17.44 1.43 11.48
C THR A 118 -18.54 0.59 10.85
N TRP A 119 -18.26 -0.68 10.55
CA TRP A 119 -19.29 -1.61 10.09
C TRP A 119 -20.49 -1.64 11.04
N LYS A 120 -20.26 -1.70 12.35
CA LYS A 120 -21.30 -1.65 13.38
C LYS A 120 -22.21 -0.43 13.23
N LYS A 121 -21.64 0.75 13.00
CA LYS A 121 -22.40 2.00 12.86
C LYS A 121 -23.12 2.03 11.52
N MET A 122 -22.44 1.68 10.43
CA MET A 122 -23.02 1.66 9.09
C MET A 122 -24.20 0.71 8.99
N ALA A 123 -24.04 -0.53 9.48
CA ALA A 123 -25.09 -1.53 9.43
C ALA A 123 -26.35 -1.14 10.23
N LYS A 124 -26.16 -0.49 11.40
CA LYS A 124 -27.27 0.06 12.19
C LYS A 124 -27.98 1.21 11.47
N SER A 125 -27.22 2.15 10.91
CA SER A 125 -27.78 3.32 10.20
C SER A 125 -28.54 2.91 8.95
N ALA A 126 -28.01 1.95 8.19
CA ALA A 126 -28.62 1.44 6.98
C ALA A 126 -29.73 0.40 7.24
N ARG A 127 -29.96 0.02 8.52
CA ARG A 127 -30.93 -1.03 8.91
C ARG A 127 -30.77 -2.31 8.10
N LEU A 128 -29.51 -2.72 7.91
CA LEU A 128 -29.20 -3.91 7.12
C LEU A 128 -29.81 -5.15 7.79
N LYS A 129 -30.43 -5.99 6.97
CA LYS A 129 -30.97 -7.26 7.44
C LYS A 129 -29.86 -8.20 7.82
N GLN A 130 -29.97 -8.82 9.00
CA GLN A 130 -29.07 -9.89 9.41
C GLN A 130 -29.54 -11.20 8.75
N PRO A 131 -28.67 -11.97 8.09
CA PRO A 131 -28.99 -13.33 7.63
C PRO A 131 -29.35 -14.24 8.81
N GLU A 132 -30.21 -15.21 8.58
CA GLU A 132 -30.57 -16.23 9.58
C GLU A 132 -29.36 -17.10 9.97
N GLU A 133 -28.54 -17.45 8.96
CA GLU A 133 -27.31 -18.21 9.16
C GLU A 133 -26.09 -17.31 8.94
N THR A 134 -25.13 -17.39 9.85
CA THR A 134 -23.87 -16.65 9.79
C THR A 134 -22.68 -17.61 9.83
N LYS A 135 -21.59 -17.23 9.17
CA LYS A 135 -20.36 -18.05 9.15
C LYS A 135 -19.52 -17.92 10.42
N PHE A 136 -19.73 -16.83 11.17
CA PHE A 136 -19.02 -16.53 12.42
C PHE A 136 -19.98 -16.00 13.48
N PRO A 137 -19.65 -16.16 14.76
CA PRO A 137 -20.45 -15.57 15.84
C PRO A 137 -20.30 -14.05 15.85
N LYS A 138 -21.32 -13.39 16.41
CA LYS A 138 -21.30 -11.94 16.63
C LYS A 138 -20.17 -11.53 17.56
N ASP A 139 -19.40 -10.55 17.15
CA ASP A 139 -18.40 -9.86 17.96
C ASP A 139 -18.48 -8.35 17.74
N ASN A 140 -19.04 -7.64 18.70
CA ASN A 140 -19.22 -6.19 18.62
C ASN A 140 -17.88 -5.43 18.55
N HIS A 141 -16.81 -5.95 19.15
CA HIS A 141 -15.49 -5.34 19.10
C HIS A 141 -14.88 -5.45 17.70
N LEU A 142 -14.99 -6.63 17.08
CA LEU A 142 -14.52 -6.81 15.70
C LEU A 142 -15.32 -5.96 14.72
N ASN A 143 -16.63 -5.80 14.96
CA ASN A 143 -17.50 -4.94 14.15
C ASN A 143 -17.14 -3.44 14.23
N GLU A 144 -16.39 -3.03 15.26
CA GLU A 144 -15.82 -1.69 15.37
C GLU A 144 -14.44 -1.57 14.72
N LYS A 145 -13.76 -2.70 14.48
CA LYS A 145 -12.42 -2.76 13.86
C LYS A 145 -12.45 -2.80 12.33
N ILE A 146 -13.62 -2.98 11.71
CA ILE A 146 -13.77 -3.05 10.26
C ILE A 146 -14.70 -1.96 9.73
N SER A 147 -14.39 -1.47 8.53
CA SER A 147 -15.20 -0.48 7.80
C SER A 147 -15.25 -0.84 6.32
N LEU A 148 -16.34 -0.45 5.67
CA LEU A 148 -16.51 -0.47 4.22
C LEU A 148 -16.71 0.96 3.74
N VAL A 149 -16.00 1.37 2.68
CA VAL A 149 -16.16 2.69 2.10
C VAL A 149 -15.95 2.64 0.59
N ARG A 150 -16.74 3.39 -0.16
CA ARG A 150 -16.55 3.58 -1.61
C ARG A 150 -15.96 4.94 -1.87
N ARG A 151 -14.64 4.98 -2.08
CA ARG A 151 -13.86 6.23 -2.30
C ARG A 151 -12.56 5.95 -3.04
N ASP A 152 -11.89 7.05 -3.41
CA ASP A 152 -10.49 7.03 -3.82
C ASP A 152 -9.61 6.74 -2.58
N ILE A 153 -8.95 5.60 -2.58
CA ILE A 153 -8.11 5.14 -1.46
C ILE A 153 -6.94 6.09 -1.18
N THR A 154 -6.46 6.83 -2.18
CA THR A 154 -5.34 7.78 -2.03
C THR A 154 -5.70 9.02 -1.22
N LYS A 155 -7.01 9.26 -0.99
CA LYS A 155 -7.50 10.36 -0.16
C LYS A 155 -7.71 9.99 1.30
N LEU A 156 -7.49 8.73 1.67
CA LEU A 156 -7.68 8.27 3.03
C LEU A 156 -6.47 8.65 3.90
N GLU A 157 -6.71 9.37 4.99
CA GLU A 157 -5.70 9.69 5.99
C GLU A 157 -5.57 8.52 6.97
N MET A 158 -4.76 7.54 6.60
CA MET A 158 -4.51 6.31 7.33
C MET A 158 -3.01 6.04 7.44
N ASP A 159 -2.60 5.14 8.35
CA ASP A 159 -1.20 4.79 8.49
C ASP A 159 -0.66 4.09 7.24
N ALA A 160 -1.47 3.21 6.63
CA ALA A 160 -1.11 2.56 5.38
C ALA A 160 -2.31 2.36 4.44
N ILE A 161 -2.02 2.38 3.16
CA ILE A 161 -2.91 1.89 2.10
C ILE A 161 -2.24 0.71 1.39
N VAL A 162 -3.03 -0.26 0.98
CA VAL A 162 -2.56 -1.34 0.11
C VAL A 162 -2.83 -0.93 -1.34
N ASN A 163 -1.82 -1.07 -2.20
CA ASN A 163 -1.95 -0.86 -3.63
C ASN A 163 -2.04 -2.21 -4.34
N ALA A 164 -3.10 -2.38 -5.14
CA ALA A 164 -3.22 -3.50 -6.07
C ALA A 164 -2.19 -3.31 -7.20
N ALA A 165 -0.99 -3.83 -6.99
CA ALA A 165 0.13 -3.67 -7.90
C ALA A 165 0.18 -4.79 -8.94
N ASN A 166 0.83 -4.49 -10.06
CA ASN A 166 1.34 -5.47 -10.98
C ASN A 166 2.83 -5.75 -10.68
N SER A 167 3.48 -6.56 -11.49
CA SER A 167 4.90 -6.88 -11.36
C SER A 167 5.84 -5.67 -11.48
N SER A 168 5.38 -4.53 -11.98
CA SER A 168 6.15 -3.27 -12.07
C SER A 168 6.05 -2.41 -10.81
N LEU A 169 5.19 -2.74 -9.86
CA LEU A 169 5.05 -2.11 -8.54
C LEU A 169 4.86 -0.57 -8.58
N LEU A 170 4.08 -0.08 -9.53
CA LEU A 170 3.78 1.35 -9.66
C LEU A 170 2.63 1.73 -8.73
N GLY A 171 2.83 2.75 -7.91
CA GLY A 171 1.82 3.28 -6.99
C GLY A 171 2.33 4.47 -6.18
N GLY A 172 1.44 5.17 -5.47
CA GLY A 172 1.77 6.34 -4.64
C GLY A 172 0.77 6.51 -3.47
N GLY A 173 1.18 7.21 -2.42
CA GLY A 173 0.39 7.45 -1.19
C GLY A 173 1.26 7.45 0.07
N GLY A 174 0.68 7.42 1.26
CA GLY A 174 1.37 7.34 2.56
C GLY A 174 2.32 6.15 2.70
N ASP A 175 2.32 5.42 3.80
CA ASP A 175 2.98 4.10 3.80
C ASP A 175 2.17 3.20 2.85
N VAL A 176 2.78 2.80 1.72
CA VAL A 176 2.10 2.00 0.69
C VAL A 176 2.62 0.58 0.71
N ILE A 177 1.71 -0.36 0.89
CA ILE A 177 1.99 -1.79 0.80
C ILE A 177 1.58 -2.28 -0.59
N HIS A 178 2.54 -2.65 -1.42
CA HIS A 178 2.23 -3.19 -2.74
C HIS A 178 1.91 -4.68 -2.64
N ALA A 179 0.71 -5.06 -3.07
CA ALA A 179 0.27 -6.45 -3.13
C ALA A 179 -0.01 -6.86 -4.58
N VAL A 180 0.63 -7.95 -5.01
CA VAL A 180 0.40 -8.55 -6.33
C VAL A 180 -0.42 -9.82 -6.10
N GLY A 181 -1.68 -9.78 -6.43
CA GLY A 181 -2.58 -10.91 -6.29
C GLY A 181 -2.54 -11.86 -7.49
N PRO A 182 -3.26 -12.98 -7.43
CA PRO A 182 -3.33 -13.97 -8.49
C PRO A 182 -4.08 -13.47 -9.73
N ILE A 183 -3.72 -13.99 -10.88
CA ILE A 183 -4.45 -13.83 -12.15
C ILE A 183 -5.37 -15.04 -12.28
N ALA A 184 -6.69 -14.85 -12.19
CA ALA A 184 -7.66 -15.93 -12.24
C ALA A 184 -8.31 -16.08 -13.62
N GLN A 185 -8.78 -14.97 -14.22
CA GLN A 185 -9.48 -14.95 -15.52
C GLN A 185 -10.67 -15.93 -15.58
N GLY A 186 -11.45 -16.01 -14.51
CA GLY A 186 -12.61 -16.88 -14.34
C GLY A 186 -12.63 -17.53 -12.95
N GLU A 187 -13.20 -18.72 -12.85
CA GLU A 187 -13.31 -19.43 -11.57
C GLU A 187 -11.93 -19.71 -10.97
N PRO A 188 -11.65 -19.24 -9.75
CA PRO A 188 -10.33 -19.37 -9.14
C PRO A 188 -10.07 -20.80 -8.65
N SER A 189 -8.85 -21.27 -8.83
CA SER A 189 -8.38 -22.50 -8.21
C SER A 189 -8.08 -22.31 -6.71
N ALA A 190 -8.01 -23.41 -5.97
CA ALA A 190 -7.62 -23.38 -4.55
C ALA A 190 -6.24 -22.74 -4.30
N SER A 191 -5.30 -22.87 -5.25
CA SER A 191 -4.00 -22.18 -5.18
C SER A 191 -4.17 -20.65 -5.30
N GLN A 192 -4.97 -20.18 -6.25
CA GLN A 192 -5.24 -18.75 -6.44
C GLN A 192 -6.00 -18.17 -5.27
N GLU A 193 -6.93 -18.90 -4.68
CA GLU A 193 -7.60 -18.52 -3.44
C GLU A 193 -6.58 -18.31 -2.31
N LYS A 194 -5.66 -19.26 -2.14
CA LYS A 194 -4.59 -19.16 -1.14
C LYS A 194 -3.60 -18.02 -1.41
N GLU A 195 -3.32 -17.74 -2.66
CA GLU A 195 -2.49 -16.62 -3.06
C GLU A 195 -3.16 -15.28 -2.71
N LEU A 196 -4.47 -15.14 -2.98
CA LEU A 196 -5.23 -13.95 -2.60
C LEU A 196 -5.27 -13.78 -1.08
N GLU A 197 -5.56 -14.84 -0.33
CA GLU A 197 -5.51 -14.85 1.14
C GLU A 197 -4.14 -14.37 1.65
N ASN A 198 -3.04 -14.87 1.06
CA ASN A 198 -1.69 -14.50 1.44
C ASN A 198 -1.39 -13.03 1.18
N CYS A 199 -1.97 -12.40 0.15
CA CYS A 199 -1.83 -10.96 -0.08
C CYS A 199 -2.34 -10.15 1.12
N TYR A 200 -3.50 -10.50 1.66
CA TYR A 200 -4.05 -9.82 2.84
C TYR A 200 -3.25 -10.14 4.10
N LYS A 201 -2.94 -11.40 4.37
CA LYS A 201 -2.17 -11.82 5.56
C LYS A 201 -0.77 -11.20 5.60
N ASN A 202 -0.06 -11.19 4.46
CA ASN A 202 1.27 -10.60 4.38
C ASN A 202 1.24 -9.08 4.50
N SER A 203 0.22 -8.42 3.94
CA SER A 203 0.04 -6.97 4.10
C SER A 203 -0.21 -6.61 5.57
N LEU A 204 -1.05 -7.35 6.27
CA LEU A 204 -1.31 -7.16 7.70
C LEU A 204 -0.08 -7.44 8.55
N LYS A 205 0.70 -8.48 8.20
CA LYS A 205 1.98 -8.77 8.86
C LYS A 205 2.95 -7.58 8.74
N LEU A 206 3.14 -7.05 7.53
CA LEU A 206 3.97 -5.87 7.29
C LEU A 206 3.48 -4.64 8.05
N ALA A 207 2.16 -4.42 8.09
CA ALA A 207 1.57 -3.33 8.86
C ALA A 207 1.93 -3.44 10.34
N VAL A 208 1.77 -4.61 10.95
CA VAL A 208 2.12 -4.84 12.37
C VAL A 208 3.61 -4.66 12.62
N GLU A 209 4.48 -5.21 11.77
CA GLU A 209 5.93 -5.07 11.89
C GLU A 209 6.38 -3.60 11.84
N ASN A 210 5.66 -2.77 11.09
CA ASN A 210 5.92 -1.33 10.99
C ASN A 210 5.07 -0.47 11.93
N LYS A 211 4.31 -1.09 12.86
CA LYS A 211 3.44 -0.41 13.85
C LYS A 211 2.35 0.46 13.23
N LEU A 212 1.86 0.08 12.05
CA LEU A 212 0.76 0.73 11.35
C LEU A 212 -0.55 0.14 11.85
N ARG A 213 -1.37 0.97 12.46
CA ARG A 213 -2.58 0.51 13.16
C ARG A 213 -3.86 0.67 12.35
N THR A 214 -3.80 1.45 11.28
CA THR A 214 -4.93 1.68 10.37
C THR A 214 -4.52 1.34 8.94
N VAL A 215 -5.22 0.39 8.31
CA VAL A 215 -4.87 -0.12 6.97
C VAL A 215 -6.09 -0.13 6.08
N ALA A 216 -5.98 0.46 4.89
CA ALA A 216 -7.00 0.38 3.86
C ALA A 216 -6.60 -0.57 2.74
N PHE A 217 -7.54 -1.42 2.35
CA PHE A 217 -7.38 -2.40 1.29
C PHE A 217 -8.30 -2.08 0.11
N PRO A 218 -7.80 -2.04 -1.12
CA PRO A 218 -8.63 -2.06 -2.32
C PRO A 218 -9.10 -3.48 -2.64
N CYS A 219 -9.96 -3.63 -3.63
CA CYS A 219 -10.25 -4.93 -4.22
C CYS A 219 -9.02 -5.44 -4.98
N LEU A 220 -8.38 -6.51 -4.48
CA LEU A 220 -7.22 -7.12 -5.13
C LEU A 220 -7.68 -8.14 -6.19
N SER A 221 -7.00 -8.19 -7.32
CA SER A 221 -7.18 -9.12 -8.44
C SER A 221 -8.51 -9.05 -9.21
N THR A 222 -9.50 -8.27 -8.76
CA THR A 222 -10.85 -8.23 -9.36
C THR A 222 -10.96 -7.38 -10.63
N GLY A 223 -9.90 -6.64 -10.98
CA GLY A 223 -9.80 -5.86 -12.22
C GLY A 223 -9.24 -6.68 -13.37
N VAL A 224 -8.10 -6.23 -13.93
CA VAL A 224 -7.43 -6.84 -15.09
C VAL A 224 -7.07 -8.33 -14.86
N PHE A 225 -6.83 -8.73 -13.63
CA PHE A 225 -6.52 -10.12 -13.27
C PHE A 225 -7.74 -11.05 -13.25
N GLY A 226 -8.94 -10.49 -13.42
CA GLY A 226 -10.17 -11.25 -13.70
C GLY A 226 -10.63 -12.18 -12.60
N TYR A 227 -10.22 -11.97 -11.34
CA TYR A 227 -10.74 -12.71 -10.20
C TYR A 227 -12.21 -12.27 -9.96
N PRO A 228 -13.18 -13.20 -9.87
CA PRO A 228 -14.58 -12.83 -9.64
C PRO A 228 -14.76 -12.05 -8.34
N SER A 229 -15.40 -10.88 -8.39
CA SER A 229 -15.56 -9.98 -7.23
C SER A 229 -16.26 -10.66 -6.05
N ASP A 230 -17.24 -11.51 -6.34
CA ASP A 230 -18.00 -12.26 -5.35
C ASP A 230 -17.14 -13.26 -4.59
N ALA A 231 -16.37 -14.09 -5.33
CA ALA A 231 -15.43 -15.05 -4.77
C ALA A 231 -14.27 -14.34 -4.02
N ALA A 232 -13.79 -13.21 -4.55
CA ALA A 232 -12.76 -12.42 -3.87
C ALA A 232 -13.26 -11.88 -2.52
N ALA A 233 -14.49 -11.36 -2.45
CA ALA A 233 -15.09 -10.85 -1.21
C ALA A 233 -15.19 -11.94 -0.14
N GLU A 234 -15.52 -13.18 -0.50
CA GLU A 234 -15.53 -14.34 0.41
C GLU A 234 -14.16 -14.58 1.04
N VAL A 235 -13.11 -14.62 0.20
CA VAL A 235 -11.74 -14.83 0.67
C VAL A 235 -11.30 -13.68 1.59
N VAL A 236 -11.57 -12.45 1.18
CA VAL A 236 -11.19 -11.25 1.93
C VAL A 236 -11.85 -11.21 3.30
N LEU A 237 -13.17 -11.35 3.34
CA LEU A 237 -13.93 -11.25 4.59
C LEU A 237 -13.57 -12.36 5.57
N ARG A 238 -13.42 -13.60 5.09
CA ARG A 238 -12.93 -14.70 5.89
C ARG A 238 -11.54 -14.41 6.45
N THR A 239 -10.61 -14.00 5.60
CA THR A 239 -9.22 -13.71 5.98
C THR A 239 -9.13 -12.59 7.01
N LEU A 240 -9.84 -11.48 6.80
CA LEU A 240 -9.83 -10.36 7.73
C LEU A 240 -10.49 -10.72 9.06
N ARG A 241 -11.57 -11.50 9.03
CA ARG A 241 -12.25 -11.96 10.24
C ARG A 241 -11.35 -12.87 11.08
N GLU A 242 -10.81 -13.94 10.50
CA GLU A 242 -9.91 -14.87 11.18
C GLU A 242 -8.68 -14.15 11.75
N TRP A 243 -8.12 -13.23 10.98
CA TRP A 243 -6.96 -12.48 11.43
C TRP A 243 -7.29 -11.56 12.60
N LEU A 244 -8.43 -10.87 12.56
CA LEU A 244 -8.86 -9.97 13.64
C LEU A 244 -9.17 -10.73 14.93
N GLU A 245 -9.71 -11.94 14.89
CA GLU A 245 -9.97 -12.74 16.09
C GLU A 245 -8.71 -12.92 16.94
N VAL A 246 -7.56 -13.09 16.29
CA VAL A 246 -6.26 -13.31 16.97
C VAL A 246 -5.50 -12.00 17.21
N ASN A 247 -5.68 -10.98 16.35
CA ASN A 247 -4.80 -9.81 16.31
C ASN A 247 -5.52 -8.47 16.53
N LYS A 248 -6.74 -8.46 17.05
CA LYS A 248 -7.58 -7.24 17.20
C LYS A 248 -6.90 -6.09 17.93
N GLU A 249 -6.01 -6.38 18.89
CA GLU A 249 -5.30 -5.36 19.65
C GLU A 249 -4.12 -4.72 18.87
N LYS A 250 -3.70 -5.33 17.75
CA LYS A 250 -2.59 -4.85 16.94
C LYS A 250 -3.02 -3.76 15.95
N VAL A 251 -4.31 -3.60 15.71
CA VAL A 251 -4.86 -2.60 14.78
C VAL A 251 -6.01 -1.83 15.42
N ASP A 252 -6.20 -0.60 14.94
CA ASP A 252 -7.33 0.23 15.33
C ASP A 252 -8.48 0.09 14.33
N ARG A 253 -8.15 0.01 13.04
CA ARG A 253 -9.15 -0.12 11.97
C ARG A 253 -8.58 -0.75 10.70
N LEU A 254 -9.32 -1.71 10.15
CA LEU A 254 -9.16 -2.18 8.78
C LEU A 254 -10.29 -1.61 7.92
N VAL A 255 -9.96 -1.04 6.78
CA VAL A 255 -10.92 -0.42 5.87
C VAL A 255 -10.90 -1.15 4.54
N ILE A 256 -12.04 -1.69 4.14
CA ILE A 256 -12.27 -2.19 2.79
C ILE A 256 -12.69 -0.98 1.96
N CYS A 257 -11.81 -0.54 1.06
CA CYS A 257 -12.01 0.63 0.22
C CYS A 257 -12.31 0.17 -1.21
N VAL A 258 -13.57 0.14 -1.57
CA VAL A 258 -14.02 -0.25 -2.90
C VAL A 258 -14.13 0.97 -3.81
N PHE A 259 -14.02 0.74 -5.12
CA PHE A 259 -14.14 1.80 -6.12
C PHE A 259 -15.49 1.72 -6.86
N GLN A 260 -15.88 0.52 -7.27
CA GLN A 260 -17.12 0.30 -8.03
C GLN A 260 -18.31 0.10 -7.10
N GLU A 261 -19.49 0.52 -7.54
CA GLU A 261 -20.75 0.32 -6.83
C GLU A 261 -21.09 -1.16 -6.66
N LYS A 262 -20.88 -1.95 -7.74
CA LYS A 262 -21.05 -3.40 -7.70
C LYS A 262 -20.26 -4.07 -6.57
N ASP A 263 -19.01 -3.67 -6.37
CA ASP A 263 -18.19 -4.23 -5.29
C ASP A 263 -18.75 -3.82 -3.92
N GLU A 264 -19.23 -2.58 -3.78
CA GLU A 264 -19.86 -2.11 -2.55
C GLU A 264 -21.10 -2.95 -2.19
N GLU A 265 -21.94 -3.26 -3.16
CA GLU A 265 -23.13 -4.11 -2.99
C GLU A 265 -22.75 -5.52 -2.53
N ILE A 266 -21.77 -6.15 -3.20
CA ILE A 266 -21.27 -7.48 -2.82
C ILE A 266 -20.76 -7.49 -1.37
N TYR A 267 -19.99 -6.50 -0.98
CA TYR A 267 -19.49 -6.42 0.41
C TYR A 267 -20.60 -6.13 1.42
N LYS A 268 -21.59 -5.30 1.10
CA LYS A 268 -22.77 -5.06 1.97
C LYS A 268 -23.61 -6.33 2.19
N GLU A 269 -23.73 -7.17 1.16
CA GLU A 269 -24.42 -8.44 1.25
C GLU A 269 -23.66 -9.46 2.11
N LYS A 270 -22.34 -9.53 1.94
CA LYS A 270 -21.52 -10.58 2.58
C LYS A 270 -21.01 -10.22 3.98
N LEU A 271 -20.79 -8.94 4.28
CA LEU A 271 -20.31 -8.51 5.60
C LEU A 271 -21.13 -9.06 6.77
N PRO A 272 -22.49 -9.09 6.73
CA PRO A 272 -23.28 -9.65 7.81
C PRO A 272 -23.04 -11.15 8.08
N LEU A 273 -22.53 -11.90 7.10
CA LEU A 273 -22.19 -13.32 7.25
C LEU A 273 -20.93 -13.54 8.09
N TYR A 274 -19.95 -12.64 7.94
CA TYR A 274 -18.64 -12.72 8.58
C TYR A 274 -18.52 -11.82 9.82
N PHE A 275 -19.27 -10.75 9.88
CA PHE A 275 -19.32 -9.76 10.96
C PHE A 275 -20.78 -9.50 11.37
N PRO A 276 -21.44 -10.49 11.98
CA PRO A 276 -22.86 -10.38 12.39
C PRO A 276 -23.09 -9.24 13.37
N ILE A 277 -24.25 -8.56 13.23
CA ILE A 277 -24.65 -7.39 14.06
C ILE A 277 -25.83 -7.66 14.96
N ALA A 278 -26.65 -8.67 14.67
CA ALA A 278 -27.77 -9.12 15.51
C ALA A 278 -27.41 -10.36 16.32
#